data_41e4533c22f43dbcf83a3575ad41d4dd
#
_entry.id   41e4533c22f43dbcf83a3575ad41d4dd
#
_cell.length_a   1.000
_cell.length_b   1.000
_cell.length_c   1.000
_cell.angle_alpha   90.00
_cell.angle_beta   90.00
_cell.angle_gamma   90.00
#
_symmetry.space_group_name_H-M   'P 1'
#
loop_
_entity.id
_entity.type
_entity.pdbx_description
1 polymer ?
#
loop_
_entity_poly.entity_id
_entity_poly.type
_entity_poly.pdbx_seq_one_letter_code
_entity_poly.pdbx_strand_id
1 'polypeptide(L)'
;MNYNCEHCGHQFKQKIDLQRHLTKKNGCIPVNQIIEKKEQQSTMNGKIQELHSLFKTCLDILRNDAEHLIGDEALNELSHFLILKQAEKHIENGSINIYNLELLYKDGVKKYGNEKFLEYLEYVKFSKLIEYVKIPEKENNIKKIFDEFLWKEVLSKHPKFKDVFEDSKKSFIKESTTIKKIVITLSSIDFNNYDYDILGEAYENIFVDAVFGAGGNKKSELGQFFTPSKVKKLLVNLVNPKLKDNGEIESVLDPASGTGGILNTIIKHFKQFEKSNQITSKELRQQLIKNIYGIEIKGKIYNLCLSNMLINTGEILPNVICADSIRKFHNIKVDNIVANPPFSVTINYDELLTSLGSLEILDDYIPIKTGGKNSEVLFLQMMINCLNINGRCATVMLDGQKMYGSSSGYDNVREYLMKSCDLHEVILCPAGTFTSTASKTCILFFTKKKERKDVVEITGIKRILKFCKSHSTKKVKFYDFNPDTEEKHFIKEVEINEIASKNYSLNYTEYDIEEEEIKNEEGIEWIELSEICNFRNGKNLTKKNLVDGLYPVIGGGKNPLGMHNAFNRDENIILCSSSGAYSGYIS
;
A
#
# COMPACT_ATOMS: atom_id res chain seq x y z
N MET A 1 37.91 -30.56 6.22
CA MET A 1 38.58 -29.25 6.01
C MET A 1 37.51 -28.24 5.62
N ASN A 2 37.48 -27.10 6.29
CA ASN A 2 36.60 -26.01 5.88
C ASN A 2 37.35 -25.10 4.90
N TYR A 3 36.69 -24.67 3.84
CA TYR A 3 37.25 -23.79 2.82
C TYR A 3 36.75 -22.37 3.07
N ASN A 4 37.65 -21.43 3.37
CA ASN A 4 37.27 -20.04 3.67
C ASN A 4 37.44 -19.16 2.42
N CYS A 5 36.47 -18.27 2.19
CA CYS A 5 36.64 -17.22 1.21
C CYS A 5 37.52 -16.10 1.82
N GLU A 6 38.68 -15.84 1.26
CA GLU A 6 39.58 -14.79 1.70
C GLU A 6 39.00 -13.38 1.56
N HIS A 7 38.04 -13.19 0.66
CA HIS A 7 37.38 -11.91 0.44
C HIS A 7 36.28 -11.57 1.46
N CYS A 8 35.41 -12.53 1.82
CA CYS A 8 34.26 -12.26 2.72
C CYS A 8 34.29 -13.07 4.02
N GLY A 9 35.29 -13.91 4.23
CA GLY A 9 35.43 -14.77 5.40
C GLY A 9 34.43 -15.91 5.52
N HIS A 10 33.52 -16.10 4.54
CA HIS A 10 32.52 -17.15 4.60
C HIS A 10 33.14 -18.54 4.51
N GLN A 11 32.68 -19.46 5.37
CA GLN A 11 33.18 -20.84 5.43
C GLN A 11 32.29 -21.79 4.64
N PHE A 12 32.93 -22.62 3.82
CA PHE A 12 32.26 -23.64 3.01
C PHE A 12 32.76 -25.05 3.40
N LYS A 13 31.85 -26.00 3.43
CA LYS A 13 32.18 -27.42 3.70
C LYS A 13 32.84 -28.11 2.50
N GLN A 14 32.59 -27.61 1.29
CA GLN A 14 33.12 -28.17 0.05
C GLN A 14 33.84 -27.12 -0.80
N LYS A 15 34.93 -27.53 -1.46
CA LYS A 15 35.74 -26.66 -2.34
C LYS A 15 34.93 -26.13 -3.54
N ILE A 16 34.00 -26.92 -4.05
CA ILE A 16 33.16 -26.55 -5.19
C ILE A 16 32.18 -25.41 -4.83
N ASP A 17 31.72 -25.33 -3.58
CA ASP A 17 30.83 -24.26 -3.13
C ASP A 17 31.59 -22.94 -2.97
N LEU A 18 32.85 -22.98 -2.54
CA LEU A 18 33.73 -21.81 -2.55
C LEU A 18 33.97 -21.32 -3.99
N GLN A 19 34.23 -22.23 -4.95
CA GLN A 19 34.38 -21.86 -6.36
C GLN A 19 33.11 -21.22 -6.92
N ARG A 20 31.94 -21.80 -6.67
CA ARG A 20 30.64 -21.22 -7.06
C ARG A 20 30.39 -19.85 -6.44
N HIS A 21 30.81 -19.67 -5.18
CA HIS A 21 30.73 -18.38 -4.50
C HIS A 21 31.61 -17.31 -5.15
N LEU A 22 32.84 -17.65 -5.53
CA LEU A 22 33.78 -16.73 -6.19
C LEU A 22 33.40 -16.37 -7.63
N THR A 23 32.64 -17.25 -8.32
CA THR A 23 32.23 -17.05 -9.71
C THR A 23 30.85 -16.42 -9.86
N LYS A 24 30.16 -16.04 -8.77
CA LYS A 24 28.88 -15.35 -8.84
C LYS A 24 29.02 -13.99 -9.54
N LYS A 25 28.06 -13.71 -10.43
CA LYS A 25 27.99 -12.50 -11.26
C LYS A 25 28.04 -11.17 -10.48
N ASN A 26 27.67 -11.18 -9.19
CA ASN A 26 27.67 -10.02 -8.30
C ASN A 26 28.87 -9.93 -7.35
N GLY A 27 29.93 -10.72 -7.59
CA GLY A 27 31.16 -10.68 -6.79
C GLY A 27 30.97 -11.02 -5.29
N CYS A 28 32.06 -11.37 -4.66
CA CYS A 28 32.12 -11.55 -3.22
C CYS A 28 32.38 -10.18 -2.55
N ILE A 29 31.56 -9.77 -1.60
CA ILE A 29 31.72 -8.49 -0.88
C ILE A 29 32.86 -8.65 0.13
N PRO A 30 33.89 -7.76 0.11
CA PRO A 30 34.98 -7.80 1.10
C PRO A 30 34.50 -7.63 2.53
N VAL A 31 35.18 -8.29 3.49
CA VAL A 31 34.82 -8.23 4.91
C VAL A 31 34.76 -6.79 5.43
N ASN A 32 35.69 -5.92 5.01
CA ASN A 32 35.70 -4.53 5.42
C ASN A 32 34.44 -3.79 4.99
N GLN A 33 33.93 -4.01 3.76
CA GLN A 33 32.69 -3.42 3.30
C GLN A 33 31.46 -3.98 4.04
N ILE A 34 31.51 -5.23 4.48
CA ILE A 34 30.45 -5.84 5.31
C ILE A 34 30.43 -5.20 6.70
N ILE A 35 31.61 -4.96 7.29
CA ILE A 35 31.75 -4.30 8.59
C ILE A 35 31.27 -2.85 8.50
N GLU A 36 31.77 -2.07 7.52
CA GLU A 36 31.35 -0.69 7.30
C GLU A 36 29.82 -0.57 7.07
N LYS A 37 29.24 -1.46 6.27
CA LYS A 37 27.77 -1.50 6.08
C LYS A 37 27.02 -1.82 7.38
N LYS A 38 27.54 -2.72 8.23
CA LYS A 38 26.93 -3.03 9.52
C LYS A 38 27.01 -1.86 10.50
N GLU A 39 28.13 -1.16 10.54
CA GLU A 39 28.33 0.02 11.38
C GLU A 39 27.43 1.18 10.92
N GLN A 40 27.37 1.45 9.61
CA GLN A 40 26.45 2.45 9.03
C GLN A 40 25.00 2.11 9.34
N GLN A 41 24.60 0.84 9.18
CA GLN A 41 23.24 0.37 9.49
C GLN A 41 22.93 0.49 10.99
N SER A 42 23.89 0.20 11.88
CA SER A 42 23.72 0.37 13.32
C SER A 42 23.53 1.84 13.70
N THR A 43 24.32 2.74 13.11
CA THR A 43 24.19 4.19 13.32
C THR A 43 22.87 4.72 12.77
N MET A 44 22.45 4.26 11.60
CA MET A 44 21.15 4.61 11.00
C MET A 44 19.99 4.15 11.88
N ASN A 45 20.02 2.90 12.35
CA ASN A 45 19.01 2.37 13.25
C ASN A 45 18.92 3.15 14.56
N GLY A 46 20.06 3.58 15.12
CA GLY A 46 20.09 4.44 16.32
C GLY A 46 19.35 5.76 16.09
N LYS A 47 19.63 6.43 14.97
CA LYS A 47 18.95 7.69 14.60
C LYS A 47 17.44 7.50 14.36
N ILE A 48 17.03 6.39 13.74
CA ILE A 48 15.61 6.07 13.54
C ILE A 48 14.91 5.88 14.88
N GLN A 49 15.53 5.17 15.81
CA GLN A 49 14.97 4.94 17.16
C GLN A 49 14.85 6.24 17.97
N GLU A 50 15.82 7.14 17.85
CA GLU A 50 15.78 8.46 18.49
C GLU A 50 14.56 9.27 18.02
N LEU A 51 14.38 9.40 16.69
CA LEU A 51 13.23 10.09 16.09
C LEU A 51 11.91 9.41 16.42
N HIS A 52 11.86 8.08 16.36
CA HIS A 52 10.68 7.32 16.72
C HIS A 52 10.26 7.58 18.19
N SER A 53 11.21 7.59 19.12
CA SER A 53 10.96 7.91 20.53
C SER A 53 10.42 9.34 20.71
N LEU A 54 10.98 10.30 19.97
CA LEU A 54 10.51 11.68 19.98
C LEU A 54 9.05 11.79 19.48
N PHE A 55 8.75 11.18 18.33
CA PHE A 55 7.40 11.22 17.76
C PHE A 55 6.39 10.51 18.66
N LYS A 56 6.78 9.41 19.31
CA LYS A 56 5.97 8.72 20.30
C LYS A 56 5.66 9.62 21.49
N THR A 57 6.64 10.36 21.98
CA THR A 57 6.44 11.37 23.03
C THR A 57 5.42 12.43 22.61
N CYS A 58 5.48 12.91 21.37
CA CYS A 58 4.48 13.84 20.83
C CYS A 58 3.08 13.22 20.78
N LEU A 59 2.95 11.96 20.37
CA LEU A 59 1.64 11.27 20.39
C LEU A 59 1.11 11.10 21.82
N ASP A 60 1.97 10.83 22.80
CA ASP A 60 1.55 10.73 24.20
C ASP A 60 1.10 12.08 24.75
N ILE A 61 1.73 13.19 24.32
CA ILE A 61 1.26 14.55 24.64
C ILE A 61 -0.14 14.79 24.06
N LEU A 62 -0.38 14.38 22.79
CA LEU A 62 -1.69 14.52 22.14
C LEU A 62 -2.78 13.67 22.79
N ARG A 63 -2.45 12.47 23.25
CA ARG A 63 -3.38 11.60 24.01
C ARG A 63 -3.81 12.20 25.33
N ASN A 64 -2.99 13.06 25.91
CA ASN A 64 -3.25 13.75 27.17
C ASN A 64 -3.90 15.14 26.99
N ASP A 65 -4.23 15.53 25.74
CA ASP A 65 -5.06 16.73 25.48
C ASP A 65 -6.50 16.50 25.94
N ALA A 66 -7.25 17.56 26.14
CA ALA A 66 -8.65 17.50 26.62
C ALA A 66 -9.57 16.65 25.74
N GLU A 67 -9.28 16.50 24.45
CA GLU A 67 -10.03 15.64 23.52
C GLU A 67 -9.50 14.20 23.47
N HIS A 68 -8.43 13.87 24.18
CA HIS A 68 -7.80 12.53 24.17
C HIS A 68 -7.55 12.02 22.74
N LEU A 69 -6.81 12.78 21.94
CA LEU A 69 -6.52 12.47 20.53
C LEU A 69 -5.78 11.13 20.39
N ILE A 70 -6.35 10.23 19.63
CA ILE A 70 -5.79 8.87 19.40
C ILE A 70 -5.81 8.51 17.92
N GLY A 71 -5.02 7.50 17.57
CA GLY A 71 -5.00 6.92 16.21
C GLY A 71 -4.69 7.95 15.13
N ASP A 72 -5.55 8.01 14.13
CA ASP A 72 -5.41 8.88 12.95
C ASP A 72 -5.52 10.38 13.27
N GLU A 73 -6.29 10.77 14.28
CA GLU A 73 -6.41 12.18 14.68
C GLU A 73 -5.10 12.69 15.30
N ALA A 74 -4.50 11.92 16.21
CA ALA A 74 -3.21 12.27 16.80
C ALA A 74 -2.08 12.33 15.76
N LEU A 75 -2.08 11.38 14.81
CA LEU A 75 -1.11 11.37 13.70
C LEU A 75 -1.26 12.59 12.78
N ASN A 76 -2.49 12.97 12.44
CA ASN A 76 -2.73 14.17 11.64
C ASN A 76 -2.21 15.42 12.35
N GLU A 77 -2.51 15.58 13.64
CA GLU A 77 -2.02 16.74 14.40
C GLU A 77 -0.49 16.76 14.47
N LEU A 78 0.15 15.64 14.77
CA LEU A 78 1.62 15.54 14.72
C LEU A 78 2.16 15.92 13.36
N SER A 79 1.52 15.46 12.28
CA SER A 79 1.93 15.75 10.90
C SER A 79 1.92 17.23 10.58
N HIS A 80 0.96 17.99 11.08
CA HIS A 80 0.90 19.45 10.90
C HIS A 80 2.17 20.14 11.44
N PHE A 81 2.62 19.75 12.63
CA PHE A 81 3.84 20.32 13.23
C PHE A 81 5.12 19.86 12.51
N LEU A 82 5.17 18.59 12.06
CA LEU A 82 6.28 18.08 11.29
C LEU A 82 6.41 18.80 9.93
N ILE A 83 5.27 19.07 9.28
CA ILE A 83 5.24 19.85 8.04
C ILE A 83 5.77 21.26 8.27
N LEU A 84 5.31 21.96 9.30
CA LEU A 84 5.79 23.31 9.61
C LEU A 84 7.30 23.32 9.89
N LYS A 85 7.77 22.36 10.69
CA LYS A 85 9.20 22.24 11.00
C LYS A 85 10.04 21.96 9.74
N GLN A 86 9.56 21.09 8.85
CA GLN A 86 10.26 20.78 7.60
C GLN A 86 10.16 21.92 6.57
N ALA A 87 9.02 22.63 6.54
CA ALA A 87 8.80 23.74 5.61
C ALA A 87 9.71 24.95 5.87
N GLU A 88 10.17 25.14 7.11
CA GLU A 88 11.04 26.28 7.47
C GLU A 88 12.27 26.37 6.58
N LYS A 89 12.97 25.29 6.33
CA LYS A 89 14.11 25.23 5.42
C LYS A 89 13.78 25.67 4.01
N HIS A 90 12.57 25.33 3.52
CA HIS A 90 12.09 25.73 2.20
C HIS A 90 11.64 27.18 2.14
N ILE A 91 11.19 27.74 3.26
CA ILE A 91 10.89 29.17 3.40
C ILE A 91 12.17 29.98 3.43
N GLU A 92 13.18 29.55 4.19
CA GLU A 92 14.47 30.23 4.31
C GLU A 92 15.25 30.28 2.99
N ASN A 93 15.25 29.19 2.22
CA ASN A 93 15.94 29.12 0.93
C ASN A 93 15.09 29.69 -0.25
N GLY A 94 13.89 30.21 0.02
CA GLY A 94 13.00 30.83 -0.96
C GLY A 94 12.25 29.84 -1.86
N SER A 95 12.35 28.53 -1.64
CA SER A 95 11.58 27.52 -2.40
C SER A 95 10.08 27.59 -2.10
N ILE A 96 9.72 28.05 -0.91
CA ILE A 96 8.35 28.37 -0.50
C ILE A 96 8.30 29.86 -0.15
N ASN A 97 7.61 30.65 -0.98
CA ASN A 97 7.45 32.07 -0.74
C ASN A 97 6.14 32.36 0.00
N ILE A 98 6.23 32.64 1.29
CA ILE A 98 5.09 33.00 2.14
C ILE A 98 4.80 34.50 2.15
N TYR A 99 5.64 35.34 1.53
CA TYR A 99 5.57 36.80 1.67
C TYR A 99 4.77 37.50 0.55
N ASN A 100 4.07 36.77 -0.33
CA ASN A 100 3.24 37.35 -1.35
C ASN A 100 1.88 37.82 -0.79
N LEU A 101 1.88 38.91 -0.03
CA LEU A 101 0.74 39.37 0.75
C LEU A 101 -0.47 39.78 -0.10
N GLU A 102 -0.24 40.47 -1.20
CA GLU A 102 -1.32 40.98 -2.05
C GLU A 102 -2.08 39.89 -2.80
N LEU A 103 -1.36 38.86 -3.21
CA LEU A 103 -1.95 37.78 -4.00
C LEU A 103 -2.60 36.69 -3.10
N LEU A 104 -1.93 36.31 -2.01
CA LEU A 104 -2.33 35.14 -1.22
C LEU A 104 -3.20 35.50 -0.02
N TYR A 105 -2.98 36.66 0.62
CA TYR A 105 -3.49 36.95 1.95
C TYR A 105 -4.26 38.29 2.06
N LYS A 106 -4.82 38.77 0.95
CA LYS A 106 -5.51 40.06 0.87
C LYS A 106 -6.54 40.29 1.99
N ASP A 107 -7.34 39.25 2.29
CA ASP A 107 -8.39 39.35 3.32
C ASP A 107 -7.79 39.34 4.73
N GLY A 108 -6.77 38.54 4.98
CA GLY A 108 -6.04 38.50 6.23
C GLY A 108 -5.35 39.84 6.53
N VAL A 109 -4.67 40.42 5.54
CA VAL A 109 -4.03 41.74 5.66
C VAL A 109 -5.06 42.82 5.96
N LYS A 110 -6.22 42.80 5.30
CA LYS A 110 -7.31 43.71 5.57
C LYS A 110 -7.86 43.59 7.00
N LYS A 111 -7.93 42.37 7.52
CA LYS A 111 -8.47 42.06 8.85
C LYS A 111 -7.53 42.47 9.99
N TYR A 112 -6.24 42.20 9.86
CA TYR A 112 -5.26 42.38 10.94
C TYR A 112 -4.39 43.64 10.80
N GLY A 113 -4.35 44.24 9.64
CA GLY A 113 -3.38 45.29 9.27
C GLY A 113 -2.03 44.70 8.83
N ASN A 114 -1.30 45.46 7.99
CA ASN A 114 -0.09 44.93 7.34
C ASN A 114 1.02 44.56 8.33
N GLU A 115 1.32 45.42 9.30
CA GLU A 115 2.42 45.19 10.26
C GLU A 115 2.15 43.96 11.13
N LYS A 116 0.94 43.87 11.71
CA LYS A 116 0.57 42.75 12.55
C LYS A 116 0.45 41.44 11.78
N PHE A 117 0.00 41.51 10.52
CA PHE A 117 -0.05 40.34 9.65
C PHE A 117 1.36 39.81 9.38
N LEU A 118 2.32 40.68 9.07
CA LEU A 118 3.71 40.30 8.86
C LEU A 118 4.36 39.73 10.11
N GLU A 119 4.10 40.32 11.30
CA GLU A 119 4.58 39.76 12.56
C GLU A 119 4.10 38.32 12.76
N TYR A 120 2.80 38.09 12.54
CA TYR A 120 2.22 36.77 12.74
C TYR A 120 2.61 35.76 11.65
N LEU A 121 2.89 36.23 10.44
CA LEU A 121 3.36 35.41 9.32
C LEU A 121 4.70 34.73 9.64
N GLU A 122 5.55 35.39 10.42
CA GLU A 122 6.81 34.80 10.87
C GLU A 122 6.63 33.51 11.65
N TYR A 123 5.49 33.34 12.36
CA TYR A 123 5.22 32.10 13.14
C TYR A 123 4.94 30.86 12.26
N VAL A 124 4.87 30.99 10.95
CA VAL A 124 4.93 29.85 10.01
C VAL A 124 6.29 29.17 10.10
N LYS A 125 7.36 29.91 10.43
CA LYS A 125 8.67 29.35 10.74
C LYS A 125 8.65 28.71 12.11
N PHE A 126 9.03 27.46 12.18
CA PHE A 126 8.98 26.67 13.41
C PHE A 126 9.87 27.26 14.51
N SER A 127 11.04 27.83 14.16
CA SER A 127 11.93 28.54 15.09
C SER A 127 11.24 29.71 15.77
N LYS A 128 10.41 30.47 15.03
CA LYS A 128 9.65 31.61 15.59
C LYS A 128 8.48 31.15 16.47
N LEU A 129 7.88 30.01 16.17
CA LEU A 129 6.94 29.36 17.09
C LEU A 129 7.61 28.97 18.42
N ILE A 130 8.84 28.45 18.37
CA ILE A 130 9.62 28.12 19.57
C ILE A 130 9.87 29.37 20.44
N GLU A 131 10.28 30.48 19.81
CA GLU A 131 10.48 31.76 20.50
C GLU A 131 9.16 32.21 21.16
N TYR A 132 8.04 32.13 20.46
CA TYR A 132 6.73 32.55 20.94
C TYR A 132 6.27 31.75 22.18
N VAL A 133 6.36 30.41 22.14
CA VAL A 133 5.86 29.56 23.25
C VAL A 133 6.74 29.62 24.51
N LYS A 134 7.92 30.22 24.42
CA LYS A 134 8.81 30.47 25.58
C LYS A 134 8.45 31.73 26.37
N ILE A 135 7.58 32.59 25.84
CA ILE A 135 7.13 33.82 26.50
C ILE A 135 5.93 33.48 27.39
N PRO A 136 6.04 33.57 28.75
CA PRO A 136 4.98 33.12 29.66
C PRO A 136 3.63 33.78 29.44
N GLU A 137 3.62 35.08 29.09
CA GLU A 137 2.41 35.86 28.86
C GLU A 137 1.69 35.52 27.54
N LYS A 138 2.41 34.93 26.58
CA LYS A 138 1.89 34.59 25.24
C LYS A 138 1.42 33.16 25.11
N GLU A 139 1.83 32.25 26.00
CA GLU A 139 1.57 30.82 25.89
C GLU A 139 0.08 30.47 25.80
N ASN A 140 -0.76 31.18 26.56
CA ASN A 140 -2.22 30.96 26.57
C ASN A 140 -2.89 31.34 25.23
N ASN A 141 -2.24 32.13 24.41
CA ASN A 141 -2.76 32.59 23.13
C ASN A 141 -2.27 31.77 21.92
N ILE A 142 -1.35 30.80 22.11
CA ILE A 142 -0.76 30.06 21.00
C ILE A 142 -1.81 29.31 20.17
N LYS A 143 -2.81 28.71 20.81
CA LYS A 143 -3.89 28.02 20.10
C LYS A 143 -4.69 28.98 19.21
N LYS A 144 -5.00 30.16 19.70
CA LYS A 144 -5.72 31.16 18.90
C LYS A 144 -4.90 31.61 17.70
N ILE A 145 -3.59 31.82 17.87
CA ILE A 145 -2.69 32.17 16.77
C ILE A 145 -2.60 31.01 15.77
N PHE A 146 -2.46 29.78 16.28
CA PHE A 146 -2.37 28.60 15.43
C PHE A 146 -3.63 28.41 14.59
N ASP A 147 -4.81 28.37 15.21
CA ASP A 147 -6.08 28.11 14.52
C ASP A 147 -6.58 29.28 13.67
N GLU A 148 -6.66 30.49 14.28
CA GLU A 148 -7.34 31.62 13.65
C GLU A 148 -6.44 32.38 12.68
N PHE A 149 -5.12 32.35 12.89
CA PHE A 149 -4.20 33.05 12.02
C PHE A 149 -3.39 32.10 11.14
N LEU A 150 -2.51 31.25 11.71
CA LEU A 150 -1.64 30.41 10.91
C LEU A 150 -2.44 29.45 10.03
N TRP A 151 -3.38 28.72 10.60
CA TRP A 151 -4.19 27.77 9.84
C TRP A 151 -5.10 28.49 8.83
N LYS A 152 -5.99 29.36 9.33
CA LYS A 152 -7.08 29.92 8.53
C LYS A 152 -6.65 31.00 7.56
N GLU A 153 -5.76 31.91 7.97
CA GLU A 153 -5.41 33.09 7.16
C GLU A 153 -4.12 32.87 6.33
N VAL A 154 -3.29 31.88 6.66
CA VAL A 154 -2.01 31.67 5.98
C VAL A 154 -1.96 30.29 5.31
N LEU A 155 -1.95 29.21 6.09
CA LEU A 155 -1.67 27.88 5.58
C LEU A 155 -2.76 27.38 4.63
N SER A 156 -4.04 27.60 4.96
CA SER A 156 -5.17 27.24 4.09
C SER A 156 -5.24 28.04 2.78
N LYS A 157 -4.60 29.18 2.70
CA LYS A 157 -4.56 30.04 1.50
C LYS A 157 -3.32 29.78 0.64
N HIS A 158 -2.26 29.28 1.23
CA HIS A 158 -1.01 29.07 0.52
C HIS A 158 -1.07 27.83 -0.39
N PRO A 159 -0.74 27.93 -1.70
CA PRO A 159 -0.87 26.83 -2.67
C PRO A 159 -0.18 25.54 -2.28
N LYS A 160 0.92 25.62 -1.51
CA LYS A 160 1.69 24.47 -1.05
C LYS A 160 1.11 23.78 0.21
N PHE A 161 0.25 24.47 0.96
CA PHE A 161 -0.26 23.98 2.25
C PHE A 161 -1.77 23.78 2.29
N LYS A 162 -2.53 24.43 1.38
CA LYS A 162 -4.01 24.44 1.40
C LYS A 162 -4.64 23.05 1.40
N ASP A 163 -4.00 22.07 0.77
CA ASP A 163 -4.52 20.70 0.69
C ASP A 163 -4.31 19.92 2.00
N VAL A 164 -3.41 20.38 2.87
CA VAL A 164 -3.18 19.83 4.21
C VAL A 164 -3.96 20.60 5.27
N PHE A 165 -3.97 21.92 5.17
CA PHE A 165 -4.63 22.84 6.11
C PHE A 165 -5.92 23.40 5.48
N GLU A 166 -6.99 22.62 5.47
CA GLU A 166 -8.25 23.03 4.86
C GLU A 166 -8.87 24.22 5.61
N ASP A 167 -9.39 25.22 4.87
CA ASP A 167 -9.98 26.45 5.43
C ASP A 167 -11.18 26.19 6.37
N SER A 168 -11.98 25.15 6.06
CA SER A 168 -13.15 24.77 6.84
C SER A 168 -12.82 24.05 8.15
N LYS A 169 -11.57 23.67 8.35
CA LYS A 169 -11.09 22.90 9.49
C LYS A 169 -10.20 23.75 10.40
N LYS A 170 -9.92 23.23 11.55
CA LYS A 170 -8.98 23.74 12.53
C LYS A 170 -8.33 22.57 13.25
N SER A 171 -7.27 22.82 14.01
CA SER A 171 -6.65 21.82 14.85
C SER A 171 -7.64 21.19 15.82
N PHE A 172 -7.56 19.87 16.02
CA PHE A 172 -8.32 19.15 17.04
C PHE A 172 -7.78 19.40 18.45
N ILE A 173 -6.55 19.88 18.60
CA ILE A 173 -5.97 20.21 19.90
C ILE A 173 -6.81 21.29 20.57
N LYS A 174 -7.21 21.10 21.84
CA LYS A 174 -8.00 22.07 22.60
C LYS A 174 -7.15 22.99 23.47
N GLU A 175 -6.03 22.50 23.94
CA GLU A 175 -5.23 23.21 24.93
C GLU A 175 -4.00 23.89 24.32
N SER A 176 -3.76 25.14 24.68
CA SER A 176 -2.52 25.87 24.33
C SER A 176 -1.29 25.17 24.91
N THR A 177 -1.41 24.58 26.08
CA THR A 177 -0.35 23.81 26.76
C THR A 177 0.11 22.60 25.96
N THR A 178 -0.80 21.93 25.24
CA THR A 178 -0.51 20.80 24.36
C THR A 178 0.34 21.26 23.16
N ILE A 179 -0.06 22.34 22.47
CA ILE A 179 0.70 22.94 21.37
C ILE A 179 2.11 23.32 21.83
N LYS A 180 2.21 24.02 23.00
CA LYS A 180 3.51 24.39 23.59
C LYS A 180 4.41 23.18 23.82
N LYS A 181 3.87 22.13 24.46
CA LYS A 181 4.65 20.90 24.74
C LYS A 181 5.14 20.24 23.45
N ILE A 182 4.32 20.14 22.40
CA ILE A 182 4.71 19.56 21.11
C ILE A 182 5.82 20.40 20.46
N VAL A 183 5.63 21.74 20.40
CA VAL A 183 6.63 22.63 19.80
C VAL A 183 7.97 22.52 20.53
N ILE A 184 7.97 22.51 21.86
CA ILE A 184 9.18 22.35 22.68
C ILE A 184 9.81 20.96 22.46
N THR A 185 9.02 19.89 22.45
CA THR A 185 9.50 18.52 22.24
C THR A 185 10.17 18.40 20.87
N LEU A 186 9.52 18.86 19.81
CA LEU A 186 10.08 18.82 18.46
C LEU A 186 11.31 19.74 18.30
N SER A 187 11.44 20.80 19.13
CA SER A 187 12.60 21.70 19.09
C SER A 187 13.89 21.05 19.56
N SER A 188 13.82 19.94 20.31
CA SER A 188 15.02 19.23 20.83
C SER A 188 15.87 18.59 19.74
N ILE A 189 15.34 18.41 18.55
CA ILE A 189 16.03 17.77 17.42
C ILE A 189 16.06 18.70 16.21
N ASP A 190 17.22 18.82 15.59
CA ASP A 190 17.41 19.49 14.30
C ASP A 190 17.26 18.47 13.17
N PHE A 191 16.19 18.57 12.38
CA PHE A 191 15.92 17.68 11.26
C PHE A 191 16.97 17.77 10.14
N ASN A 192 17.76 18.84 10.07
CA ASN A 192 18.84 18.96 9.10
C ASN A 192 19.97 17.93 9.33
N ASN A 193 20.06 17.36 10.54
CA ASN A 193 21.04 16.34 10.88
C ASN A 193 20.61 14.93 10.47
N TYR A 194 19.43 14.80 9.83
CA TYR A 194 18.87 13.52 9.41
C TYR A 194 18.57 13.53 7.91
N ASP A 195 18.97 12.46 7.25
CA ASP A 195 18.56 12.21 5.88
C ASP A 195 17.05 11.98 5.80
N TYR A 196 16.43 12.37 4.69
CA TYR A 196 15.00 12.15 4.45
C TYR A 196 14.58 10.68 4.60
N ASP A 197 15.47 9.73 4.28
CA ASP A 197 15.21 8.30 4.44
C ASP A 197 15.02 7.91 5.92
N ILE A 198 15.82 8.51 6.83
CA ILE A 198 15.74 8.28 8.28
C ILE A 198 14.48 8.90 8.85
N LEU A 199 14.19 10.16 8.48
CA LEU A 199 12.96 10.85 8.88
C LEU A 199 11.70 10.09 8.43
N GLY A 200 11.67 9.66 7.17
CA GLY A 200 10.55 8.92 6.61
C GLY A 200 10.35 7.56 7.24
N GLU A 201 11.42 6.84 7.58
CA GLU A 201 11.31 5.53 8.23
C GLU A 201 10.85 5.66 9.68
N ALA A 202 11.36 6.65 10.42
CA ALA A 202 10.88 6.96 11.77
C ALA A 202 9.39 7.34 11.77
N TYR A 203 8.97 8.13 10.78
CA TYR A 203 7.58 8.51 10.60
C TYR A 203 6.70 7.31 10.23
N GLU A 204 7.15 6.41 9.36
CA GLU A 204 6.43 5.15 9.05
C GLU A 204 6.29 4.25 10.29
N ASN A 205 7.33 4.14 11.11
CA ASN A 205 7.28 3.33 12.32
C ASN A 205 6.24 3.86 13.32
N ILE A 206 6.10 5.18 13.46
CA ILE A 206 5.08 5.76 14.34
C ILE A 206 3.65 5.52 13.83
N PHE A 207 3.45 5.41 12.50
CA PHE A 207 2.18 4.96 11.94
C PHE A 207 1.82 3.55 12.40
N VAL A 208 2.79 2.63 12.34
CA VAL A 208 2.59 1.25 12.78
C VAL A 208 2.19 1.22 14.25
N ASP A 209 2.87 1.99 15.10
CA ASP A 209 2.57 2.07 16.53
C ASP A 209 1.20 2.70 16.82
N ALA A 210 0.81 3.72 16.10
CA ALA A 210 -0.50 4.37 16.29
C ALA A 210 -1.66 3.47 15.82
N VAL A 211 -1.42 2.63 14.81
CA VAL A 211 -2.42 1.71 14.25
C VAL A 211 -2.52 0.41 15.03
N PHE A 212 -1.39 -0.16 15.44
CA PHE A 212 -1.30 -1.50 16.05
C PHE A 212 -0.87 -1.47 17.53
N GLY A 213 -0.50 -0.29 18.07
CA GLY A 213 0.00 -0.12 19.44
C GLY A 213 -1.07 -0.26 20.52
N ALA A 214 -0.60 -0.45 21.73
CA ALA A 214 -1.30 -0.84 22.95
C ALA A 214 -2.72 -0.30 23.13
N GLY A 215 -3.70 -1.21 23.17
CA GLY A 215 -5.12 -0.93 23.48
C GLY A 215 -6.07 -1.10 22.29
N GLY A 216 -5.58 -1.43 21.13
CA GLY A 216 -6.36 -1.54 19.89
C GLY A 216 -7.19 -2.82 19.74
N ASN A 217 -8.24 -2.98 20.53
CA ASN A 217 -9.34 -3.92 20.22
C ASN A 217 -10.34 -3.35 19.19
N LYS A 218 -10.13 -2.14 18.71
CA LYS A 218 -10.83 -1.60 17.53
C LYS A 218 -9.86 -1.67 16.37
N LYS A 219 -10.21 -2.41 15.30
CA LYS A 219 -9.54 -2.34 14.01
C LYS A 219 -9.47 -0.85 13.64
N SER A 220 -8.30 -0.24 13.79
CA SER A 220 -8.06 1.11 13.32
C SER A 220 -8.42 1.15 11.83
N GLU A 221 -9.14 2.17 11.40
CA GLU A 221 -9.42 2.36 9.97
C GLU A 221 -8.12 2.43 9.17
N LEU A 222 -7.05 2.94 9.76
CA LEU A 222 -5.69 3.01 9.19
C LEU A 222 -5.07 1.64 8.92
N GLY A 223 -5.39 0.59 9.70
CA GLY A 223 -4.88 -0.76 9.48
C GLY A 223 -5.25 -1.35 8.12
N GLN A 224 -6.32 -0.85 7.49
CA GLN A 224 -6.73 -1.25 6.14
C GLN A 224 -5.79 -0.71 5.05
N PHE A 225 -4.99 0.32 5.35
CA PHE A 225 -4.16 1.05 4.38
C PHE A 225 -2.67 0.73 4.48
N PHE A 226 -2.28 -0.15 5.39
CA PHE A 226 -0.87 -0.47 5.61
C PHE A 226 -0.41 -1.65 4.74
N THR A 227 0.61 -1.41 3.92
CA THR A 227 1.31 -2.45 3.17
C THR A 227 2.61 -2.80 3.88
N PRO A 228 2.86 -4.07 4.25
CA PRO A 228 4.08 -4.49 4.93
C PRO A 228 5.34 -4.11 4.15
N SER A 229 6.41 -3.69 4.85
CA SER A 229 7.64 -3.19 4.22
C SER A 229 8.26 -4.20 3.24
N LYS A 230 8.25 -5.49 3.59
CA LYS A 230 8.76 -6.57 2.73
C LYS A 230 7.97 -6.71 1.43
N VAL A 231 6.64 -6.55 1.49
CA VAL A 231 5.77 -6.55 0.30
C VAL A 231 6.00 -5.32 -0.56
N LYS A 232 6.12 -4.11 0.05
CA LYS A 232 6.44 -2.87 -0.70
C LYS A 232 7.73 -3.02 -1.49
N LYS A 233 8.79 -3.53 -0.86
CA LYS A 233 10.07 -3.80 -1.53
C LYS A 233 9.92 -4.80 -2.68
N LEU A 234 9.19 -5.90 -2.47
CA LEU A 234 8.94 -6.91 -3.51
C LEU A 234 8.23 -6.30 -4.72
N LEU A 235 7.15 -5.54 -4.50
CA LEU A 235 6.39 -4.87 -5.56
C LEU A 235 7.27 -3.92 -6.38
N VAL A 236 8.05 -3.07 -5.72
CA VAL A 236 8.95 -2.11 -6.39
C VAL A 236 10.07 -2.82 -7.14
N ASN A 237 10.63 -3.89 -6.57
CA ASN A 237 11.69 -4.69 -7.23
C ASN A 237 11.17 -5.43 -8.48
N LEU A 238 9.92 -5.92 -8.46
CA LEU A 238 9.30 -6.56 -9.63
C LEU A 238 9.15 -5.58 -10.79
N VAL A 239 8.59 -4.40 -10.50
CA VAL A 239 8.41 -3.35 -11.50
C VAL A 239 9.75 -2.74 -11.89
N ASN A 240 10.66 -2.53 -10.94
CA ASN A 240 12.00 -1.99 -11.13
C ASN A 240 12.01 -0.72 -11.99
N PRO A 241 11.40 0.39 -11.53
CA PRO A 241 11.34 1.63 -12.30
C PRO A 241 12.75 2.15 -12.63
N LYS A 242 12.94 2.66 -13.84
CA LYS A 242 14.27 2.97 -14.39
C LYS A 242 14.45 4.46 -14.67
N LEU A 243 15.70 4.84 -14.85
CA LEU A 243 16.09 6.06 -15.52
C LEU A 243 16.09 5.77 -17.04
N LYS A 244 15.40 6.61 -17.82
CA LYS A 244 15.32 6.52 -19.28
C LYS A 244 16.58 7.08 -19.91
N ASP A 245 16.83 6.73 -21.18
CA ASP A 245 17.99 7.22 -21.94
C ASP A 245 18.07 8.74 -22.06
N ASN A 246 16.92 9.42 -21.97
CA ASN A 246 16.84 10.89 -21.98
C ASN A 246 17.13 11.54 -20.60
N GLY A 247 17.50 10.76 -19.58
CA GLY A 247 17.76 11.22 -18.21
C GLY A 247 16.50 11.44 -17.36
N GLU A 248 15.30 11.17 -17.87
CA GLU A 248 14.07 11.23 -17.08
C GLU A 248 13.83 9.90 -16.33
N ILE A 249 13.35 9.96 -15.10
CA ILE A 249 12.83 8.77 -14.43
C ILE A 249 11.53 8.31 -15.08
N GLU A 250 11.29 7.02 -15.10
CA GLU A 250 9.99 6.48 -15.52
C GLU A 250 8.88 6.97 -14.57
N SER A 251 7.72 7.29 -15.13
CA SER A 251 6.55 7.68 -14.35
C SER A 251 5.95 6.50 -13.60
N VAL A 252 5.54 6.71 -12.35
CA VAL A 252 4.98 5.68 -11.48
C VAL A 252 3.70 6.18 -10.82
N LEU A 253 2.66 5.34 -10.81
CA LEU A 253 1.38 5.58 -10.17
C LEU A 253 1.12 4.56 -9.06
N ASP A 254 0.72 5.05 -7.89
CA ASP A 254 0.00 4.28 -6.88
C ASP A 254 -1.45 4.77 -6.81
N PRO A 255 -2.43 4.03 -7.36
CA PRO A 255 -3.82 4.46 -7.44
C PRO A 255 -4.60 4.31 -6.12
N ALA A 256 -3.99 3.75 -5.10
CA ALA A 256 -4.56 3.58 -3.76
C ALA A 256 -3.47 3.86 -2.71
N SER A 257 -2.89 5.06 -2.77
CA SER A 257 -1.62 5.38 -2.12
C SER A 257 -1.65 5.28 -0.59
N GLY A 258 -2.84 5.28 0.02
CA GLY A 258 -2.97 5.21 1.46
C GLY A 258 -2.14 6.33 2.11
N THR A 259 -1.29 5.97 3.06
CA THR A 259 -0.36 6.90 3.72
C THR A 259 0.93 7.18 2.92
N GLY A 260 1.04 6.68 1.67
CA GLY A 260 2.19 6.90 0.80
C GLY A 260 3.37 5.93 1.00
N GLY A 261 3.17 4.82 1.71
CA GLY A 261 4.24 3.88 2.00
C GLY A 261 4.88 3.24 0.76
N ILE A 262 4.10 2.91 -0.27
CA ILE A 262 4.61 2.42 -1.56
C ILE A 262 5.34 3.55 -2.29
N LEU A 263 4.77 4.76 -2.35
CA LEU A 263 5.41 5.92 -2.97
C LEU A 263 6.77 6.22 -2.35
N ASN A 264 6.90 6.13 -1.02
CA ASN A 264 8.20 6.27 -0.34
C ASN A 264 9.19 5.20 -0.77
N THR A 265 8.77 3.96 -0.93
CA THR A 265 9.65 2.87 -1.39
C THR A 265 10.12 3.13 -2.82
N ILE A 266 9.26 3.68 -3.69
CA ILE A 266 9.60 4.10 -5.05
C ILE A 266 10.61 5.26 -5.03
N ILE A 267 10.40 6.26 -4.18
CA ILE A 267 11.31 7.41 -4.03
C ILE A 267 12.69 6.92 -3.55
N LYS A 268 12.75 6.03 -2.55
CA LYS A 268 13.99 5.40 -2.09
C LYS A 268 14.69 4.61 -3.21
N HIS A 269 13.92 3.95 -4.08
CA HIS A 269 14.47 3.27 -5.25
C HIS A 269 15.12 4.26 -6.23
N PHE A 270 14.46 5.37 -6.56
CA PHE A 270 15.03 6.39 -7.45
C PHE A 270 16.25 7.11 -6.84
N LYS A 271 16.33 7.26 -5.53
CA LYS A 271 17.52 7.82 -4.85
C LYS A 271 18.79 6.94 -5.02
N GLN A 272 18.66 5.70 -5.44
CA GLN A 272 19.82 4.88 -5.78
C GLN A 272 20.54 5.39 -7.04
N PHE A 273 19.81 5.98 -7.99
CA PHE A 273 20.40 6.61 -9.17
C PHE A 273 21.17 7.89 -8.81
N GLU A 274 20.70 8.65 -7.82
CA GLU A 274 21.44 9.78 -7.24
C GLU A 274 22.72 9.30 -6.55
N LYS A 275 22.63 8.29 -5.70
CA LYS A 275 23.79 7.70 -4.99
C LYS A 275 24.85 7.12 -5.95
N SER A 276 24.44 6.68 -7.13
CA SER A 276 25.33 6.19 -8.20
C SER A 276 25.77 7.28 -9.20
N ASN A 277 25.50 8.55 -8.91
CA ASN A 277 25.84 9.72 -9.73
C ASN A 277 25.28 9.70 -11.16
N GLN A 278 24.15 9.01 -11.38
CA GLN A 278 23.46 8.99 -12.67
C GLN A 278 22.51 10.18 -12.85
N ILE A 279 22.09 10.80 -11.74
CA ILE A 279 21.24 12.00 -11.69
C ILE A 279 21.64 12.84 -10.47
N THR A 280 21.55 14.16 -10.56
CA THR A 280 21.81 15.05 -9.42
C THR A 280 20.61 15.12 -8.48
N SER A 281 20.83 15.48 -7.20
CA SER A 281 19.74 15.69 -6.22
C SER A 281 18.70 16.71 -6.68
N LYS A 282 19.13 17.75 -7.38
CA LYS A 282 18.23 18.78 -7.92
C LYS A 282 17.36 18.24 -9.05
N GLU A 283 17.96 17.53 -9.99
CA GLU A 283 17.26 16.88 -11.10
C GLU A 283 16.29 15.82 -10.60
N LEU A 284 16.72 14.96 -9.69
CA LEU A 284 15.86 13.93 -9.09
C LEU A 284 14.61 14.56 -8.46
N ARG A 285 14.76 15.61 -7.66
CA ARG A 285 13.61 16.31 -7.06
C ARG A 285 12.64 16.84 -8.10
N GLN A 286 13.13 17.49 -9.16
CA GLN A 286 12.30 17.96 -10.28
C GLN A 286 11.59 16.81 -10.99
N GLN A 287 12.26 15.69 -11.17
CA GLN A 287 11.70 14.50 -11.78
C GLN A 287 10.62 13.83 -10.91
N LEU A 288 10.83 13.75 -9.59
CA LEU A 288 9.83 13.22 -8.66
C LEU A 288 8.54 14.05 -8.69
N ILE A 289 8.65 15.39 -8.71
CA ILE A 289 7.50 16.29 -8.83
C ILE A 289 6.67 16.00 -10.09
N LYS A 290 7.34 15.68 -11.20
CA LYS A 290 6.71 15.47 -12.50
C LYS A 290 6.15 14.05 -12.68
N ASN A 291 6.85 13.03 -12.19
CA ASN A 291 6.66 11.63 -12.60
C ASN A 291 6.09 10.73 -11.50
N ILE A 292 5.91 11.21 -10.27
CA ILE A 292 5.29 10.43 -9.19
C ILE A 292 3.83 10.81 -9.05
N TYR A 293 2.95 9.82 -9.17
CA TYR A 293 1.50 9.96 -9.08
C TYR A 293 0.98 9.11 -7.92
N GLY A 294 0.08 9.67 -7.12
CA GLY A 294 -0.59 8.98 -6.03
C GLY A 294 -2.04 9.42 -5.94
N ILE A 295 -2.95 8.50 -5.67
CA ILE A 295 -4.37 8.82 -5.51
C ILE A 295 -4.87 8.17 -4.22
N GLU A 296 -5.50 8.96 -3.35
CA GLU A 296 -6.15 8.50 -2.14
C GLU A 296 -7.53 9.15 -2.01
N ILE A 297 -8.56 8.34 -1.74
CA ILE A 297 -9.95 8.81 -1.69
C ILE A 297 -10.30 9.48 -0.35
N LYS A 298 -9.65 9.07 0.74
CA LYS A 298 -9.95 9.57 2.09
C LYS A 298 -9.08 10.76 2.44
N GLY A 299 -9.67 11.95 2.60
CA GLY A 299 -8.96 13.20 2.86
C GLY A 299 -7.99 13.14 4.04
N LYS A 300 -8.36 12.53 5.18
CA LYS A 300 -7.47 12.36 6.34
C LYS A 300 -6.22 11.54 5.99
N ILE A 301 -6.38 10.45 5.24
CA ILE A 301 -5.28 9.58 4.84
C ILE A 301 -4.41 10.26 3.78
N TYR A 302 -5.03 10.98 2.86
CA TYR A 302 -4.34 11.80 1.88
C TYR A 302 -3.42 12.85 2.53
N ASN A 303 -3.90 13.53 3.60
CA ASN A 303 -3.07 14.49 4.34
C ASN A 303 -1.83 13.82 4.95
N LEU A 304 -1.98 12.61 5.47
CA LEU A 304 -0.86 11.81 5.97
C LEU A 304 0.09 11.42 4.83
N CYS A 305 -0.44 11.08 3.66
CA CYS A 305 0.36 10.81 2.46
C CYS A 305 1.19 12.04 2.04
N LEU A 306 0.57 13.22 1.96
CA LEU A 306 1.28 14.46 1.64
C LEU A 306 2.38 14.78 2.65
N SER A 307 2.08 14.62 3.95
CA SER A 307 3.06 14.81 5.02
C SER A 307 4.24 13.87 4.86
N ASN A 308 3.96 12.61 4.58
CA ASN A 308 4.97 11.59 4.34
C ASN A 308 5.83 11.89 3.11
N MET A 309 5.21 12.36 2.01
CA MET A 309 5.95 12.79 0.81
C MET A 309 6.86 13.97 1.11
N LEU A 310 6.35 15.00 1.78
CA LEU A 310 7.12 16.18 2.15
C LEU A 310 8.31 15.83 3.06
N ILE A 311 8.10 14.98 4.07
CA ILE A 311 9.15 14.53 4.98
C ILE A 311 10.24 13.74 4.24
N ASN A 312 9.86 12.90 3.26
CA ASN A 312 10.82 12.05 2.53
C ASN A 312 11.54 12.74 1.37
N THR A 313 10.93 13.77 0.78
CA THR A 313 11.47 14.43 -0.43
C THR A 313 11.85 15.88 -0.21
N GLY A 314 11.30 16.51 0.83
CA GLY A 314 11.31 17.96 1.00
C GLY A 314 10.39 18.70 0.01
N GLU A 315 9.58 17.99 -0.78
CA GLU A 315 8.73 18.56 -1.82
C GLU A 315 7.28 18.11 -1.66
N ILE A 316 6.33 18.99 -2.00
CA ILE A 316 4.94 18.62 -2.20
C ILE A 316 4.79 18.13 -3.64
N LEU A 317 4.37 16.88 -3.80
CA LEU A 317 4.19 16.25 -5.09
C LEU A 317 2.78 16.55 -5.63
N PRO A 318 2.63 17.40 -6.67
CA PRO A 318 1.32 17.90 -7.13
C PRO A 318 0.46 16.82 -7.78
N ASN A 319 1.06 15.71 -8.20
CA ASN A 319 0.35 14.57 -8.79
C ASN A 319 -0.09 13.54 -7.73
N VAL A 320 0.16 13.82 -6.45
CA VAL A 320 -0.46 13.09 -5.34
C VAL A 320 -1.72 13.85 -4.95
N ILE A 321 -2.90 13.24 -5.14
CA ILE A 321 -4.18 13.93 -5.10
C ILE A 321 -5.23 13.16 -4.30
N CYS A 322 -6.19 13.92 -3.71
CA CYS A 322 -7.37 13.35 -3.05
C CYS A 322 -8.49 13.14 -4.07
N ALA A 323 -8.73 11.89 -4.47
CA ALA A 323 -9.73 11.59 -5.48
C ALA A 323 -10.13 10.10 -5.52
N ASP A 324 -11.21 9.80 -6.27
CA ASP A 324 -11.64 8.44 -6.56
C ASP A 324 -10.97 7.94 -7.85
N SER A 325 -10.04 7.00 -7.72
CA SER A 325 -9.26 6.43 -8.82
C SER A 325 -10.13 5.72 -9.85
N ILE A 326 -11.20 5.06 -9.42
CA ILE A 326 -12.08 4.30 -10.32
C ILE A 326 -12.97 5.22 -11.14
N ARG A 327 -13.40 6.37 -10.56
CA ARG A 327 -14.35 7.28 -11.21
C ARG A 327 -13.72 8.41 -12.02
N LYS A 328 -12.45 8.79 -11.77
CA LYS A 328 -11.91 10.05 -12.30
C LYS A 328 -10.64 9.96 -13.15
N PHE A 329 -9.91 8.82 -13.19
CA PHE A 329 -8.52 8.81 -13.66
C PHE A 329 -8.20 7.90 -14.84
N HIS A 330 -9.10 7.84 -15.82
CA HIS A 330 -8.90 7.04 -17.04
C HIS A 330 -7.91 7.65 -18.05
N ASN A 331 -7.57 8.94 -17.90
CA ASN A 331 -6.68 9.65 -18.84
C ASN A 331 -5.23 9.73 -18.38
N ILE A 332 -4.89 9.24 -17.18
CA ILE A 332 -3.49 9.18 -16.74
C ILE A 332 -2.80 8.02 -17.46
N LYS A 333 -1.67 8.32 -18.08
CA LYS A 333 -0.79 7.31 -18.70
C LYS A 333 0.57 7.35 -18.03
N VAL A 334 1.01 6.19 -17.51
CA VAL A 334 2.27 6.04 -16.78
C VAL A 334 3.05 4.82 -17.27
N ASP A 335 4.35 4.84 -17.01
CA ASP A 335 5.23 3.73 -17.38
C ASP A 335 5.12 2.57 -16.40
N ASN A 336 4.79 2.86 -15.13
CA ASN A 336 4.74 1.84 -14.09
C ASN A 336 3.58 2.07 -13.13
N ILE A 337 3.04 0.97 -12.60
CA ILE A 337 2.05 1.00 -11.51
C ILE A 337 2.49 0.03 -10.42
N VAL A 338 2.48 0.51 -9.17
CA VAL A 338 2.73 -0.30 -7.98
C VAL A 338 1.60 -0.05 -7.01
N ALA A 339 0.84 -1.09 -6.67
CA ALA A 339 -0.42 -0.90 -5.95
C ALA A 339 -0.73 -1.98 -4.92
N ASN A 340 -1.38 -1.56 -3.84
CA ASN A 340 -2.11 -2.42 -2.93
C ASN A 340 -3.54 -1.88 -2.77
N PRO A 341 -4.45 -2.19 -3.73
CA PRO A 341 -5.82 -1.68 -3.71
C PRO A 341 -6.61 -2.15 -2.48
N PRO A 342 -7.67 -1.42 -2.07
CA PRO A 342 -8.52 -1.83 -0.96
C PRO A 342 -9.25 -3.15 -1.29
N PHE A 343 -9.22 -4.10 -0.33
CA PHE A 343 -9.82 -5.41 -0.50
C PHE A 343 -11.29 -5.43 -0.11
N SER A 344 -12.08 -6.17 -0.88
CA SER A 344 -13.48 -6.50 -0.57
C SER A 344 -14.40 -5.29 -0.31
N VAL A 345 -14.08 -4.13 -0.88
CA VAL A 345 -14.98 -2.98 -0.87
C VAL A 345 -16.08 -3.21 -1.90
N THR A 346 -17.33 -2.98 -1.47
CA THR A 346 -18.48 -3.04 -2.37
C THR A 346 -18.52 -1.76 -3.20
N ILE A 347 -18.41 -1.91 -4.51
CA ILE A 347 -18.66 -0.83 -5.47
C ILE A 347 -19.85 -1.28 -6.29
N ASN A 348 -20.91 -0.47 -6.23
CA ASN A 348 -22.08 -0.73 -7.05
C ASN A 348 -21.76 -0.37 -8.50
N TYR A 349 -21.73 -1.37 -9.37
CA TYR A 349 -21.39 -1.19 -10.77
C TYR A 349 -22.43 -0.31 -11.51
N ASP A 350 -23.71 -0.41 -11.17
CA ASP A 350 -24.76 0.42 -11.78
C ASP A 350 -24.66 1.89 -11.33
N GLU A 351 -24.30 2.14 -10.06
CA GLU A 351 -24.00 3.50 -9.58
C GLU A 351 -22.73 4.06 -10.23
N LEU A 352 -21.72 3.22 -10.45
CA LEU A 352 -20.51 3.59 -11.19
C LEU A 352 -20.90 4.02 -12.60
N LEU A 353 -21.73 3.25 -13.28
CA LEU A 353 -22.23 3.55 -14.61
C LEU A 353 -23.01 4.88 -14.67
N THR A 354 -23.87 5.15 -13.69
CA THR A 354 -24.65 6.39 -13.61
C THR A 354 -23.84 7.61 -13.18
N SER A 355 -22.85 7.44 -12.31
CA SER A 355 -22.03 8.54 -11.79
C SER A 355 -20.99 9.06 -12.79
N LEU A 356 -20.61 8.27 -13.79
CA LEU A 356 -19.61 8.63 -14.78
C LEU A 356 -20.14 9.56 -15.89
N GLY A 357 -21.48 9.74 -15.98
CA GLY A 357 -22.11 10.80 -16.78
C GLY A 357 -21.85 10.80 -18.28
N SER A 358 -20.93 9.96 -18.77
CA SER A 358 -20.65 9.78 -20.19
C SER A 358 -20.53 8.30 -20.53
N LEU A 359 -21.12 7.92 -21.64
CA LEU A 359 -21.02 6.56 -22.20
C LEU A 359 -19.57 6.14 -22.49
N GLU A 360 -18.66 7.08 -22.70
CA GLU A 360 -17.25 6.83 -23.03
C GLU A 360 -16.47 6.14 -21.89
N ILE A 361 -16.74 6.50 -20.63
CA ILE A 361 -16.04 5.88 -19.47
C ILE A 361 -16.63 4.52 -19.13
N LEU A 362 -17.90 4.29 -19.47
CA LEU A 362 -18.57 3.00 -19.31
C LEU A 362 -17.94 1.90 -20.13
N ASP A 363 -17.44 2.24 -21.30
CA ASP A 363 -16.78 1.30 -22.19
C ASP A 363 -15.38 0.91 -21.69
N ASP A 364 -14.84 1.62 -20.69
CA ASP A 364 -13.54 1.31 -20.08
C ASP A 364 -13.57 0.11 -19.13
N TYR A 365 -14.75 -0.29 -18.63
CA TYR A 365 -14.88 -1.43 -17.73
C TYR A 365 -15.60 -2.61 -18.36
N ILE A 366 -14.99 -3.79 -18.26
CA ILE A 366 -15.64 -5.07 -18.56
C ILE A 366 -16.75 -5.28 -17.54
N PRO A 367 -17.98 -5.65 -17.97
CA PRO A 367 -19.08 -5.90 -17.07
C PRO A 367 -18.79 -6.96 -16.03
N ILE A 368 -19.09 -6.65 -14.79
CA ILE A 368 -19.03 -7.57 -13.63
C ILE A 368 -20.39 -7.56 -12.93
N LYS A 369 -20.68 -8.62 -12.19
CA LYS A 369 -21.93 -8.72 -11.44
C LYS A 369 -22.11 -7.55 -10.48
N THR A 370 -23.28 -6.93 -10.50
CA THR A 370 -23.65 -5.82 -9.63
C THR A 370 -23.78 -6.24 -8.17
N GLY A 371 -23.56 -5.30 -7.24
CA GLY A 371 -23.78 -5.51 -5.80
C GLY A 371 -22.77 -6.40 -5.09
N GLY A 372 -21.65 -6.74 -5.73
CA GLY A 372 -20.57 -7.54 -5.16
C GLY A 372 -19.40 -6.71 -4.60
N LYS A 373 -18.52 -7.36 -3.85
CA LYS A 373 -17.24 -6.79 -3.38
C LYS A 373 -16.23 -6.80 -4.52
N ASN A 374 -16.26 -5.80 -5.38
CA ASN A 374 -15.61 -5.82 -6.70
C ASN A 374 -14.44 -4.84 -6.83
N SER A 375 -14.04 -4.15 -5.75
CA SER A 375 -13.02 -3.11 -5.81
C SER A 375 -11.74 -3.55 -6.52
N GLU A 376 -11.19 -4.71 -6.20
CA GLU A 376 -9.92 -5.17 -6.74
C GLU A 376 -9.96 -5.40 -8.25
N VAL A 377 -11.05 -5.97 -8.77
CA VAL A 377 -11.17 -6.22 -10.22
C VAL A 377 -11.45 -4.96 -11.02
N LEU A 378 -12.05 -3.94 -10.40
CA LEU A 378 -12.19 -2.61 -11.00
C LEU A 378 -10.85 -1.88 -11.01
N PHE A 379 -10.11 -1.93 -9.89
CA PHE A 379 -8.74 -1.39 -9.85
C PHE A 379 -7.83 -2.06 -10.88
N LEU A 380 -7.90 -3.39 -11.03
CA LEU A 380 -7.10 -4.11 -12.03
C LEU A 380 -7.37 -3.58 -13.45
N GLN A 381 -8.63 -3.41 -13.84
CA GLN A 381 -8.98 -2.88 -15.15
C GLN A 381 -8.50 -1.44 -15.33
N MET A 382 -8.70 -0.57 -14.32
CA MET A 382 -8.24 0.80 -14.32
C MET A 382 -6.71 0.86 -14.49
N MET A 383 -5.96 0.04 -13.74
CA MET A 383 -4.50 -0.01 -13.83
C MET A 383 -4.04 -0.44 -15.23
N ILE A 384 -4.66 -1.45 -15.84
CA ILE A 384 -4.35 -1.84 -17.23
C ILE A 384 -4.58 -0.67 -18.19
N ASN A 385 -5.67 0.09 -18.00
CA ASN A 385 -5.98 1.22 -18.85
C ASN A 385 -4.98 2.38 -18.67
N CYS A 386 -4.52 2.64 -17.44
CA CYS A 386 -3.57 3.72 -17.13
C CYS A 386 -2.12 3.43 -17.55
N LEU A 387 -1.75 2.19 -17.83
CA LEU A 387 -0.42 1.88 -18.31
C LEU A 387 -0.18 2.33 -19.76
N ASN A 388 1.01 2.84 -20.01
CA ASN A 388 1.58 2.95 -21.37
C ASN A 388 1.81 1.54 -21.96
N ILE A 389 1.90 1.43 -23.28
CA ILE A 389 2.37 0.19 -23.92
C ILE A 389 3.80 -0.08 -23.44
N ASN A 390 4.07 -1.34 -23.08
CA ASN A 390 5.27 -1.83 -22.39
C ASN A 390 5.43 -1.32 -20.94
N GLY A 391 4.46 -0.61 -20.41
CA GLY A 391 4.39 -0.25 -18.99
C GLY A 391 4.18 -1.50 -18.12
N ARG A 392 4.70 -1.47 -16.90
CA ARG A 392 4.74 -2.61 -15.96
C ARG A 392 3.86 -2.34 -14.74
N CYS A 393 3.22 -3.39 -14.25
CA CYS A 393 2.41 -3.32 -13.03
C CYS A 393 2.75 -4.47 -12.08
N ALA A 394 2.91 -4.14 -10.81
CA ALA A 394 2.85 -5.11 -9.71
C ALA A 394 1.76 -4.68 -8.73
N THR A 395 0.76 -5.54 -8.55
CA THR A 395 -0.39 -5.23 -7.70
C THR A 395 -0.77 -6.39 -6.81
N VAL A 396 -1.20 -6.08 -5.58
CA VAL A 396 -1.72 -7.07 -4.64
C VAL A 396 -3.19 -7.32 -4.93
N MET A 397 -3.58 -8.59 -4.89
CA MET A 397 -4.96 -9.05 -5.05
C MET A 397 -5.30 -10.06 -3.96
N LEU A 398 -6.59 -10.20 -3.61
CA LEU A 398 -7.02 -11.33 -2.78
C LEU A 398 -6.94 -12.63 -3.57
N ASP A 399 -6.25 -13.63 -3.01
CA ASP A 399 -6.29 -14.99 -3.51
C ASP A 399 -7.64 -15.63 -3.19
N GLY A 400 -8.45 -15.93 -4.21
CA GLY A 400 -9.80 -16.44 -4.04
C GLY A 400 -10.62 -16.38 -5.32
N GLN A 401 -11.93 -16.40 -5.19
CA GLN A 401 -12.91 -16.47 -6.27
C GLN A 401 -12.67 -15.51 -7.45
N LYS A 402 -12.07 -14.34 -7.21
CA LYS A 402 -11.75 -13.38 -8.27
C LYS A 402 -10.59 -13.85 -9.15
N MET A 403 -9.71 -14.68 -8.58
CA MET A 403 -8.54 -15.23 -9.28
C MET A 403 -8.84 -16.55 -10.01
N TYR A 404 -9.84 -17.33 -9.57
CA TYR A 404 -10.14 -18.63 -10.19
C TYR A 404 -11.63 -18.92 -10.39
N GLY A 405 -12.56 -18.16 -9.78
CA GLY A 405 -13.99 -18.37 -9.99
C GLY A 405 -14.46 -17.94 -11.38
N SER A 406 -15.44 -18.66 -11.94
CA SER A 406 -16.08 -18.34 -13.22
C SER A 406 -17.37 -17.53 -13.08
N SER A 407 -17.80 -17.26 -11.86
CA SER A 407 -19.00 -16.47 -11.60
C SER A 407 -18.72 -14.97 -11.67
N SER A 408 -19.75 -14.18 -11.95
CA SER A 408 -19.74 -12.71 -11.85
C SER A 408 -18.87 -11.97 -12.90
N GLY A 409 -18.43 -12.64 -13.97
CA GLY A 409 -17.63 -12.02 -15.03
C GLY A 409 -16.16 -11.81 -14.66
N TYR A 410 -15.67 -12.47 -13.60
CA TYR A 410 -14.25 -12.37 -13.20
C TYR A 410 -13.34 -13.09 -14.18
N ASP A 411 -13.79 -14.15 -14.80
CA ASP A 411 -13.14 -14.85 -15.93
C ASP A 411 -12.90 -13.90 -17.11
N ASN A 412 -13.87 -13.08 -17.49
CA ASN A 412 -13.72 -12.09 -18.55
C ASN A 412 -12.65 -11.02 -18.20
N VAL A 413 -12.54 -10.62 -16.92
CA VAL A 413 -11.49 -9.68 -16.50
C VAL A 413 -10.10 -10.33 -16.57
N ARG A 414 -9.97 -11.61 -16.21
CA ARG A 414 -8.72 -12.35 -16.36
C ARG A 414 -8.37 -12.60 -17.82
N GLU A 415 -9.38 -12.91 -18.66
CA GLU A 415 -9.18 -12.99 -20.12
C GLU A 415 -8.67 -11.65 -20.66
N TYR A 416 -9.27 -10.53 -20.26
CA TYR A 416 -8.84 -9.19 -20.63
C TYR A 416 -7.39 -8.93 -20.20
N LEU A 417 -7.02 -9.27 -18.97
CA LEU A 417 -5.64 -9.15 -18.50
C LEU A 417 -4.67 -9.91 -19.41
N MET A 418 -4.92 -11.18 -19.70
CA MET A 418 -3.99 -12.02 -20.45
C MET A 418 -3.96 -11.73 -21.95
N LYS A 419 -5.00 -11.09 -22.48
CA LYS A 419 -5.04 -10.64 -23.88
C LYS A 419 -4.43 -9.25 -24.07
N SER A 420 -4.57 -8.36 -23.06
CA SER A 420 -3.99 -7.01 -23.09
C SER A 420 -2.54 -6.98 -22.62
N CYS A 421 -2.20 -7.83 -21.68
CA CYS A 421 -0.93 -7.81 -20.97
C CYS A 421 -0.22 -9.18 -21.07
N ASP A 422 1.09 -9.14 -20.94
CA ASP A 422 1.92 -10.31 -20.66
C ASP A 422 2.00 -10.47 -19.14
N LEU A 423 1.22 -11.41 -18.58
CA LEU A 423 1.24 -11.75 -17.16
C LEU A 423 2.44 -12.67 -16.91
N HIS A 424 3.46 -12.15 -16.26
CA HIS A 424 4.72 -12.86 -16.03
C HIS A 424 4.64 -13.78 -14.82
N GLU A 425 4.12 -13.24 -13.69
CA GLU A 425 4.20 -13.93 -12.40
C GLU A 425 2.91 -13.74 -11.60
N VAL A 426 2.52 -14.81 -10.93
CA VAL A 426 1.56 -14.83 -9.82
C VAL A 426 2.33 -15.28 -8.58
N ILE A 427 2.46 -14.41 -7.57
CA ILE A 427 3.24 -14.68 -6.38
C ILE A 427 2.28 -14.79 -5.20
N LEU A 428 2.16 -15.97 -4.62
CA LEU A 428 1.27 -16.25 -3.49
C LEU A 428 1.90 -15.74 -2.20
N CYS A 429 1.12 -15.01 -1.42
CA CYS A 429 1.52 -14.52 -0.10
C CYS A 429 0.77 -15.33 0.97
N PRO A 430 1.44 -15.91 1.95
CA PRO A 430 0.81 -16.70 3.00
C PRO A 430 -0.17 -15.87 3.83
N ALA A 431 -1.14 -16.54 4.45
CA ALA A 431 -2.05 -15.91 5.40
C ALA A 431 -1.24 -15.24 6.52
N GLY A 432 -1.63 -14.02 6.91
CA GLY A 432 -0.91 -13.24 7.93
C GLY A 432 0.22 -12.36 7.38
N THR A 433 0.54 -12.42 6.07
CA THR A 433 1.44 -11.45 5.43
C THR A 433 0.93 -10.03 5.59
N PHE A 434 -0.39 -9.83 5.50
CA PHE A 434 -1.06 -8.56 5.74
C PHE A 434 -1.81 -8.60 7.06
N THR A 435 -1.53 -7.66 7.95
CA THR A 435 -2.22 -7.54 9.25
C THR A 435 -3.68 -7.10 9.11
N SER A 436 -4.02 -6.45 7.98
CA SER A 436 -5.37 -5.97 7.67
C SER A 436 -6.34 -7.05 7.22
N THR A 437 -5.87 -8.22 6.80
CA THR A 437 -6.71 -9.34 6.34
C THR A 437 -6.18 -10.69 6.81
N ALA A 438 -7.09 -11.56 7.20
CA ALA A 438 -6.77 -12.98 7.45
C ALA A 438 -6.78 -13.82 6.15
N SER A 439 -7.22 -13.23 5.03
CA SER A 439 -7.28 -13.92 3.74
C SER A 439 -5.89 -14.02 3.13
N LYS A 440 -5.65 -15.10 2.37
CA LYS A 440 -4.49 -15.19 1.50
C LYS A 440 -4.55 -14.12 0.42
N THR A 441 -3.41 -13.65 0.00
CA THR A 441 -3.25 -12.67 -1.08
C THR A 441 -2.28 -13.18 -2.12
N CYS A 442 -2.31 -12.60 -3.30
CA CYS A 442 -1.31 -12.83 -4.33
C CYS A 442 -0.86 -11.50 -4.95
N ILE A 443 0.29 -11.50 -5.57
CA ILE A 443 0.80 -10.38 -6.35
C ILE A 443 0.75 -10.78 -7.81
N LEU A 444 0.14 -9.93 -8.65
CA LEU A 444 0.19 -10.04 -10.10
C LEU A 444 1.27 -9.11 -10.63
N PHE A 445 2.19 -9.65 -11.43
CA PHE A 445 3.21 -8.88 -12.13
C PHE A 445 3.06 -9.04 -13.63
N PHE A 446 2.80 -7.94 -14.34
CA PHE A 446 2.52 -7.96 -15.77
C PHE A 446 3.03 -6.72 -16.51
N THR A 447 3.15 -6.86 -17.84
CA THR A 447 3.51 -5.78 -18.78
C THR A 447 2.41 -5.58 -19.81
N LYS A 448 1.91 -4.35 -19.99
CA LYS A 448 0.91 -4.04 -21.02
C LYS A 448 1.46 -4.17 -22.43
N LYS A 449 0.74 -4.85 -23.30
CA LYS A 449 1.15 -5.11 -24.70
C LYS A 449 0.18 -4.54 -25.74
N LYS A 450 -1.10 -4.37 -25.38
CA LYS A 450 -2.11 -3.89 -26.31
C LYS A 450 -3.02 -2.86 -25.63
N GLU A 451 -3.51 -1.91 -26.42
CA GLU A 451 -4.58 -1.04 -25.96
C GLU A 451 -5.92 -1.80 -25.88
N ARG A 452 -6.80 -1.35 -24.98
CA ARG A 452 -8.09 -2.00 -24.74
C ARG A 452 -8.91 -2.18 -26.01
N LYS A 453 -8.99 -1.15 -26.85
CA LYS A 453 -9.73 -1.17 -28.15
C LYS A 453 -9.28 -2.27 -29.10
N ASP A 454 -8.03 -2.73 -29.00
CA ASP A 454 -7.48 -3.80 -29.82
C ASP A 454 -7.75 -5.19 -29.23
N VAL A 455 -8.28 -5.26 -28.01
CA VAL A 455 -8.47 -6.50 -27.26
C VAL A 455 -9.94 -6.85 -27.10
N VAL A 456 -10.79 -5.89 -26.74
CA VAL A 456 -12.20 -6.14 -26.43
C VAL A 456 -13.10 -5.08 -27.06
N GLU A 457 -14.17 -5.55 -27.66
CA GLU A 457 -15.30 -4.77 -28.16
C GLU A 457 -16.51 -5.06 -27.27
N ILE A 458 -17.21 -4.01 -26.82
CA ILE A 458 -18.43 -4.11 -26.03
C ILE A 458 -19.57 -3.54 -26.87
N THR A 459 -20.57 -4.37 -27.20
CA THR A 459 -21.65 -4.00 -28.11
C THR A 459 -23.03 -4.14 -27.49
N GLY A 460 -23.92 -3.24 -27.90
CA GLY A 460 -25.32 -3.26 -27.56
C GLY A 460 -25.64 -2.94 -26.09
N ILE A 461 -26.97 -2.78 -25.81
CA ILE A 461 -27.48 -2.46 -24.46
C ILE A 461 -27.11 -3.54 -23.43
N LYS A 462 -27.04 -4.81 -23.87
CA LYS A 462 -26.64 -5.94 -23.01
C LYS A 462 -25.13 -6.03 -22.78
N ARG A 463 -24.32 -5.11 -23.34
CA ARG A 463 -22.86 -5.06 -23.20
C ARG A 463 -22.19 -6.41 -23.51
N ILE A 464 -22.49 -6.96 -24.69
CA ILE A 464 -21.92 -8.23 -25.13
C ILE A 464 -20.43 -8.03 -25.43
N LEU A 465 -19.60 -8.89 -24.82
CA LEU A 465 -18.15 -8.87 -24.97
C LEU A 465 -17.72 -9.69 -26.18
N LYS A 466 -16.81 -9.13 -26.96
CA LYS A 466 -16.10 -9.85 -28.04
C LYS A 466 -14.61 -9.61 -27.88
N PHE A 467 -13.89 -10.64 -27.53
CA PHE A 467 -12.44 -10.58 -27.36
C PHE A 467 -11.70 -10.92 -28.67
N CYS A 468 -10.51 -10.30 -28.83
CA CYS A 468 -9.57 -10.70 -29.87
C CYS A 468 -9.12 -12.16 -29.67
N LYS A 469 -8.67 -12.82 -30.75
CA LYS A 469 -8.25 -14.23 -30.67
C LYS A 469 -6.89 -14.42 -29.97
N SER A 470 -5.95 -13.47 -30.13
CA SER A 470 -4.58 -13.62 -29.67
C SER A 470 -4.37 -13.18 -28.23
N HIS A 471 -3.62 -13.95 -27.46
CA HIS A 471 -3.13 -13.59 -26.13
C HIS A 471 -1.80 -12.82 -26.22
N SER A 472 -1.59 -11.90 -25.30
CA SER A 472 -0.29 -11.25 -25.06
C SER A 472 0.57 -12.07 -24.10
N THR A 473 -0.05 -12.68 -23.11
CA THR A 473 0.56 -13.69 -22.23
C THR A 473 0.80 -14.97 -23.02
N LYS A 474 1.97 -15.56 -22.85
CA LYS A 474 2.31 -16.88 -23.42
C LYS A 474 2.27 -17.96 -22.34
N LYS A 475 2.81 -17.65 -21.19
CA LYS A 475 2.92 -18.53 -20.02
C LYS A 475 2.95 -17.72 -18.75
N VAL A 476 2.54 -18.30 -17.64
CA VAL A 476 2.50 -17.68 -16.32
C VAL A 476 3.34 -18.49 -15.36
N LYS A 477 4.21 -17.82 -14.59
CA LYS A 477 4.99 -18.45 -13.51
C LYS A 477 4.34 -18.23 -12.18
N PHE A 478 4.21 -19.28 -11.40
CA PHE A 478 3.68 -19.26 -10.05
C PHE A 478 4.81 -19.39 -9.03
N TYR A 479 4.73 -18.58 -7.97
CA TYR A 479 5.71 -18.55 -6.90
C TYR A 479 5.02 -18.48 -5.54
N ASP A 480 5.66 -19.02 -4.49
CA ASP A 480 5.38 -18.71 -3.11
C ASP A 480 6.34 -17.62 -2.60
N PHE A 481 5.83 -16.66 -1.84
CA PHE A 481 6.63 -15.65 -1.17
C PHE A 481 6.84 -16.03 0.29
N ASN A 482 8.09 -16.09 0.71
CA ASN A 482 8.45 -16.23 2.11
C ASN A 482 8.74 -14.84 2.71
N PRO A 483 7.84 -14.29 3.55
CA PRO A 483 8.04 -12.98 4.14
C PRO A 483 9.20 -12.93 5.15
N ASP A 484 9.70 -14.05 5.70
CA ASP A 484 10.80 -14.05 6.64
C ASP A 484 12.16 -13.91 5.95
N THR A 485 12.34 -14.58 4.83
CA THR A 485 13.58 -14.51 4.03
C THR A 485 13.53 -13.46 2.93
N GLU A 486 12.36 -12.84 2.66
CA GLU A 486 12.09 -11.95 1.53
C GLU A 486 12.34 -12.60 0.15
N GLU A 487 12.30 -13.93 0.07
CA GLU A 487 12.54 -14.70 -1.14
C GLU A 487 11.25 -15.24 -1.74
N LYS A 488 11.23 -15.39 -3.05
CA LYS A 488 10.18 -16.10 -3.77
C LYS A 488 10.67 -17.45 -4.26
N HIS A 489 9.89 -18.49 -4.00
CA HIS A 489 10.20 -19.86 -4.42
C HIS A 489 9.34 -20.24 -5.61
N PHE A 490 9.98 -20.71 -6.68
CA PHE A 490 9.28 -21.15 -7.89
C PHE A 490 8.45 -22.40 -7.61
N ILE A 491 7.18 -22.38 -8.03
CA ILE A 491 6.27 -23.52 -7.95
C ILE A 491 6.20 -24.20 -9.32
N LYS A 492 5.65 -23.49 -10.32
CA LYS A 492 5.49 -24.03 -11.68
C LYS A 492 5.30 -22.92 -12.71
N GLU A 493 5.38 -23.31 -13.97
CA GLU A 493 5.05 -22.48 -15.14
C GLU A 493 3.92 -23.16 -15.93
N VAL A 494 2.91 -22.40 -16.32
CA VAL A 494 1.72 -22.92 -17.04
C VAL A 494 1.54 -22.15 -18.34
N GLU A 495 1.32 -22.89 -19.43
CA GLU A 495 1.11 -22.32 -20.76
C GLU A 495 -0.29 -21.69 -20.89
N ILE A 496 -0.40 -20.60 -21.66
CA ILE A 496 -1.66 -19.84 -21.80
C ILE A 496 -2.83 -20.68 -22.32
N ASN A 497 -2.56 -21.64 -23.20
CA ASN A 497 -3.62 -22.49 -23.76
C ASN A 497 -4.28 -23.34 -22.67
N GLU A 498 -3.49 -23.83 -21.72
CA GLU A 498 -3.97 -24.57 -20.57
C GLU A 498 -4.77 -23.66 -19.63
N ILE A 499 -4.26 -22.45 -19.36
CA ILE A 499 -4.95 -21.44 -18.54
C ILE A 499 -6.31 -21.07 -19.18
N ALA A 500 -6.34 -20.83 -20.48
CA ALA A 500 -7.54 -20.48 -21.22
C ALA A 500 -8.59 -21.61 -21.21
N SER A 501 -8.14 -22.88 -21.27
CA SER A 501 -9.07 -24.04 -21.19
C SER A 501 -9.78 -24.18 -19.85
N LYS A 502 -9.23 -23.57 -18.79
CA LYS A 502 -9.78 -23.55 -17.42
C LYS A 502 -10.33 -22.17 -17.04
N ASN A 503 -10.97 -21.46 -17.97
CA ASN A 503 -11.60 -20.15 -17.78
C ASN A 503 -10.66 -19.11 -17.17
N TYR A 504 -9.42 -19.10 -17.64
CA TYR A 504 -8.34 -18.20 -17.16
C TYR A 504 -8.12 -18.24 -15.65
N SER A 505 -8.27 -19.42 -15.03
CA SER A 505 -7.99 -19.61 -13.61
C SER A 505 -6.53 -19.27 -13.29
N LEU A 506 -6.29 -18.60 -12.15
CA LEU A 506 -4.97 -18.33 -11.59
C LEU A 506 -4.69 -19.18 -10.34
N ASN A 507 -5.43 -20.27 -10.17
CA ASN A 507 -5.16 -21.28 -9.16
C ASN A 507 -4.21 -22.34 -9.72
N TYR A 508 -2.94 -22.29 -9.33
CA TYR A 508 -1.93 -23.21 -9.86
C TYR A 508 -2.24 -24.70 -9.56
N THR A 509 -2.95 -24.99 -8.48
CA THR A 509 -3.28 -26.38 -8.10
C THR A 509 -4.23 -27.05 -9.10
N GLU A 510 -4.95 -26.28 -9.90
CA GLU A 510 -5.80 -26.82 -10.98
C GLU A 510 -4.97 -27.39 -12.16
N TYR A 511 -3.66 -27.11 -12.19
CA TYR A 511 -2.72 -27.53 -13.24
C TYR A 511 -1.76 -28.63 -12.76
N ASP A 512 -1.88 -29.07 -11.51
CA ASP A 512 -1.05 -30.15 -10.91
C ASP A 512 -1.62 -31.55 -11.10
N ILE A 513 -2.68 -31.68 -11.87
CA ILE A 513 -3.16 -32.99 -12.23
C ILE A 513 -2.16 -33.54 -13.28
N GLU A 514 -0.96 -33.98 -12.85
CA GLU A 514 -0.51 -35.27 -13.37
C GLU A 514 -1.68 -36.19 -13.03
N GLU A 515 -2.39 -36.70 -14.02
CA GLU A 515 -3.05 -37.98 -13.87
C GLU A 515 -1.91 -38.90 -13.40
N GLU A 516 -1.72 -39.06 -12.08
CA GLU A 516 -1.13 -40.26 -11.58
C GLU A 516 -1.96 -41.31 -12.29
N GLU A 517 -1.37 -42.01 -13.29
CA GLU A 517 -1.88 -43.28 -13.72
C GLU A 517 -1.96 -44.09 -12.44
N ILE A 518 -3.17 -44.06 -11.85
CA ILE A 518 -3.49 -44.84 -10.67
C ILE A 518 -3.24 -46.25 -11.18
N LYS A 519 -2.03 -46.75 -10.90
CA LYS A 519 -1.69 -48.12 -11.23
C LYS A 519 -2.75 -48.95 -10.51
N ASN A 520 -3.67 -49.49 -11.30
CA ASN A 520 -4.65 -50.43 -10.84
C ASN A 520 -3.86 -51.59 -10.19
N GLU A 521 -3.68 -51.53 -8.89
CA GLU A 521 -3.26 -52.67 -8.14
C GLU A 521 -4.38 -53.71 -8.31
N GLU A 522 -4.02 -54.90 -8.77
CA GLU A 522 -4.96 -55.99 -9.02
C GLU A 522 -5.87 -56.17 -7.78
N GLY A 523 -7.18 -55.93 -7.95
CA GLY A 523 -8.20 -56.13 -6.94
C GLY A 523 -8.73 -54.86 -6.24
N ILE A 524 -8.32 -53.65 -6.66
CA ILE A 524 -8.90 -52.38 -6.18
C ILE A 524 -9.84 -51.80 -7.24
N GLU A 525 -11.11 -51.68 -6.89
CA GLU A 525 -12.12 -50.99 -7.71
C GLU A 525 -12.17 -49.52 -7.34
N TRP A 526 -11.92 -48.65 -8.31
CA TRP A 526 -12.04 -47.19 -8.14
C TRP A 526 -13.45 -46.75 -8.46
N ILE A 527 -14.11 -46.14 -7.45
CA ILE A 527 -15.49 -45.64 -7.55
C ILE A 527 -15.50 -44.16 -7.24
N GLU A 528 -16.25 -43.36 -7.99
CA GLU A 528 -16.42 -41.96 -7.67
C GLU A 528 -17.10 -41.78 -6.30
N LEU A 529 -16.56 -40.88 -5.46
CA LEU A 529 -17.14 -40.62 -4.14
C LEU A 529 -18.61 -40.20 -4.21
N SER A 530 -19.06 -39.62 -5.31
CA SER A 530 -20.48 -39.27 -5.56
C SER A 530 -21.40 -40.49 -5.67
N GLU A 531 -20.87 -41.68 -6.02
CA GLU A 531 -21.62 -42.93 -6.13
C GLU A 531 -21.84 -43.61 -4.77
N ILE A 532 -20.94 -43.34 -3.82
CA ILE A 532 -20.96 -43.99 -2.49
C ILE A 532 -21.27 -43.01 -1.35
N CYS A 533 -21.22 -41.72 -1.57
CA CYS A 533 -21.43 -40.67 -0.58
C CYS A 533 -22.45 -39.63 -0.99
N ASN A 534 -23.30 -39.22 -0.07
CA ASN A 534 -24.19 -38.08 -0.24
C ASN A 534 -23.55 -36.81 0.37
N PHE A 535 -23.18 -35.86 -0.48
CA PHE A 535 -22.61 -34.59 -0.03
C PHE A 535 -23.71 -33.60 0.35
N ARG A 536 -23.58 -33.00 1.54
CA ARG A 536 -24.51 -31.96 2.02
C ARG A 536 -23.75 -30.84 2.68
N ASN A 537 -24.02 -29.60 2.30
CA ASN A 537 -23.45 -28.42 2.94
C ASN A 537 -23.91 -28.27 4.39
N GLY A 538 -23.02 -27.81 5.26
CA GLY A 538 -23.33 -27.40 6.62
C GLY A 538 -24.29 -26.19 6.65
N LYS A 539 -24.98 -25.97 7.76
CA LYS A 539 -25.74 -24.73 8.01
C LYS A 539 -24.86 -23.74 8.76
N ASN A 540 -24.88 -22.47 8.35
CA ASN A 540 -24.15 -21.43 9.05
C ASN A 540 -24.70 -21.21 10.46
N LEU A 541 -23.81 -21.35 11.47
CA LEU A 541 -24.10 -21.00 12.86
C LEU A 541 -22.95 -20.15 13.39
N THR A 542 -23.26 -18.94 13.85
CA THR A 542 -22.26 -18.03 14.43
C THR A 542 -22.13 -18.23 15.94
N LYS A 543 -20.99 -17.88 16.52
CA LYS A 543 -20.77 -17.96 17.99
C LYS A 543 -21.86 -17.26 18.81
N LYS A 544 -22.47 -16.21 18.27
CA LYS A 544 -23.57 -15.48 18.93
C LYS A 544 -24.88 -16.26 19.06
N ASN A 545 -25.04 -17.29 18.23
CA ASN A 545 -26.25 -18.12 18.15
C ASN A 545 -26.03 -19.49 18.82
N LEU A 546 -24.93 -19.69 19.54
CA LEU A 546 -24.72 -20.88 20.34
C LEU A 546 -25.66 -20.86 21.54
N VAL A 547 -26.23 -22.01 21.84
CA VAL A 547 -27.13 -22.21 22.98
C VAL A 547 -26.59 -23.41 23.77
N ASP A 548 -26.50 -23.29 25.08
CA ASP A 548 -26.03 -24.37 25.94
C ASP A 548 -26.77 -25.68 25.66
N GLY A 549 -26.03 -26.76 25.44
CA GLY A 549 -26.60 -28.05 25.08
C GLY A 549 -25.55 -29.14 24.96
N LEU A 550 -25.96 -30.31 24.50
CA LEU A 550 -25.13 -31.52 24.47
C LEU A 550 -24.43 -31.78 23.12
N TYR A 551 -24.79 -31.04 22.07
CA TYR A 551 -24.31 -31.34 20.72
C TYR A 551 -23.16 -30.42 20.35
N PRO A 552 -21.99 -30.95 19.92
CA PRO A 552 -20.88 -30.13 19.49
C PRO A 552 -21.18 -29.46 18.14
N VAL A 553 -20.86 -28.17 18.02
CA VAL A 553 -20.95 -27.43 16.77
C VAL A 553 -19.61 -27.50 16.05
N ILE A 554 -19.55 -28.30 15.01
CA ILE A 554 -18.35 -28.50 14.19
C ILE A 554 -18.32 -27.39 13.12
N GLY A 555 -17.25 -26.62 13.11
CA GLY A 555 -16.96 -25.59 12.12
C GLY A 555 -15.75 -25.95 11.27
N GLY A 556 -15.14 -24.93 10.64
CA GLY A 556 -13.93 -25.11 9.81
C GLY A 556 -12.62 -25.32 10.60
N GLY A 557 -12.64 -25.54 11.90
CA GLY A 557 -11.48 -25.77 12.76
C GLY A 557 -11.38 -27.20 13.29
N LYS A 558 -10.22 -27.55 13.88
CA LYS A 558 -9.99 -28.87 14.49
C LYS A 558 -10.85 -29.13 15.73
N ASN A 559 -11.25 -28.06 16.42
CA ASN A 559 -12.05 -28.17 17.65
C ASN A 559 -13.46 -27.62 17.40
N PRO A 560 -14.50 -28.13 18.10
CA PRO A 560 -15.84 -27.56 18.03
C PRO A 560 -15.85 -26.05 18.38
N LEU A 561 -16.70 -25.29 17.69
CA LEU A 561 -16.93 -23.86 17.97
C LEU A 561 -17.57 -23.61 19.33
N GLY A 562 -18.26 -24.61 19.87
CA GLY A 562 -19.00 -24.63 21.12
C GLY A 562 -20.04 -25.74 21.11
N MET A 563 -21.00 -25.65 22.02
CA MET A 563 -22.10 -26.62 22.15
C MET A 563 -23.43 -25.99 21.71
N HIS A 564 -24.44 -26.83 21.39
CA HIS A 564 -25.79 -26.38 21.03
C HIS A 564 -26.84 -27.39 21.58
N ASN A 565 -28.04 -26.92 21.77
CA ASN A 565 -29.15 -27.75 22.30
C ASN A 565 -29.90 -28.54 21.21
N ALA A 566 -29.58 -28.32 19.94
CA ALA A 566 -30.17 -29.05 18.82
C ALA A 566 -29.05 -29.49 17.85
N PHE A 567 -29.26 -30.62 17.20
CA PHE A 567 -28.37 -31.11 16.13
C PHE A 567 -29.05 -30.97 14.75
N ASN A 568 -28.26 -30.94 13.71
CA ASN A 568 -28.72 -30.88 12.33
C ASN A 568 -28.12 -31.99 11.45
N ARG A 569 -27.35 -32.87 12.03
CA ARG A 569 -26.75 -34.05 11.41
C ARG A 569 -26.82 -35.21 12.38
N ASP A 570 -27.01 -36.40 11.82
CA ASP A 570 -26.99 -37.65 12.60
C ASP A 570 -25.56 -38.00 13.01
N GLU A 571 -25.40 -38.95 13.90
CA GLU A 571 -24.10 -39.51 14.26
C GLU A 571 -23.54 -40.41 13.14
N ASN A 572 -22.24 -40.69 13.18
CA ASN A 572 -21.53 -41.53 12.21
C ASN A 572 -21.48 -40.94 10.79
N ILE A 573 -21.27 -39.64 10.68
CA ILE A 573 -21.01 -38.95 9.40
C ILE A 573 -19.59 -38.44 9.34
N ILE A 574 -19.05 -38.36 8.14
CA ILE A 574 -17.76 -37.74 7.88
C ILE A 574 -17.99 -36.25 7.62
N LEU A 575 -17.30 -35.38 8.36
CA LEU A 575 -17.31 -33.96 8.17
C LEU A 575 -16.01 -33.50 7.51
N CYS A 576 -16.11 -32.73 6.42
CA CYS A 576 -14.96 -32.15 5.76
C CYS A 576 -15.05 -30.63 5.83
N SER A 577 -13.98 -29.98 6.31
CA SER A 577 -13.89 -28.54 6.34
C SER A 577 -13.73 -27.98 4.93
N SER A 578 -14.70 -27.18 4.46
CA SER A 578 -14.73 -26.64 3.09
C SER A 578 -13.95 -25.33 2.93
N SER A 579 -13.50 -24.68 4.01
CA SER A 579 -12.87 -23.35 3.94
C SER A 579 -12.03 -23.03 5.18
N GLY A 580 -11.12 -22.04 5.03
CA GLY A 580 -10.26 -21.57 6.12
C GLY A 580 -8.93 -22.31 6.21
N ALA A 581 -8.18 -22.05 7.30
CA ALA A 581 -6.85 -22.61 7.52
C ALA A 581 -6.79 -24.14 7.62
N TYR A 582 -7.95 -24.78 7.84
CA TYR A 582 -8.11 -26.22 7.94
C TYR A 582 -9.00 -26.79 6.82
N SER A 583 -9.04 -26.14 5.65
CA SER A 583 -9.74 -26.67 4.48
C SER A 583 -9.21 -28.07 4.15
N GLY A 584 -10.12 -29.03 3.94
CA GLY A 584 -9.76 -30.43 3.73
C GLY A 584 -9.61 -31.27 5.03
N TYR A 585 -9.65 -30.66 6.21
CA TYR A 585 -9.63 -31.42 7.47
C TYR A 585 -10.89 -32.28 7.60
N ILE A 586 -10.69 -33.56 7.90
CA ILE A 586 -11.75 -34.57 8.08
C ILE A 586 -11.90 -34.88 9.56
N SER A 587 -13.13 -34.90 10.03
CA SER A 587 -13.50 -35.28 11.41
C SER A 587 -14.73 -36.18 11.47
#